data_6e3ca76b081740dc48077802c6e080f1
#
_entry.id   6e3ca76b081740dc48077802c6e080f1
#
_cell.length_a   1.000
_cell.length_b   1.000
_cell.length_c   1.000
_cell.angle_alpha   90.00
_cell.angle_beta   90.00
_cell.angle_gamma   90.00
#
_symmetry.space_group_name_H-M   'P 1'
#
loop_
_entity.id
_entity.type
_entity.pdbx_description
1 polymer ?
#
loop_
_entity_poly.entity_id
_entity_poly.type
_entity_poly.pdbx_seq_one_letter_code
_entity_poly.pdbx_strand_id
1 'polypeptide(L)'
;NERIDYAMLTKLYGNPAGPENERRYSSGECCGAIKGAVCGNPDEKHISTSFVERQNLTMRMSMRRFTRLTNGFSKKAQNHAHAVALHFMYYNFGRVHKSLRVTPAMQAGVSNHVWSLEEIADLAA
;
A
#
# COMPACT_ATOMS: atom_id res chain seq x y z
N ASN A 1 17.34 14.81 -5.91
CA ASN A 1 17.13 14.02 -7.14
C ASN A 1 16.51 12.70 -6.76
N GLU A 2 15.21 12.71 -6.72
CA GLU A 2 14.41 11.52 -6.39
C GLU A 2 14.49 10.56 -7.57
N ARG A 3 15.12 9.43 -7.34
CA ARG A 3 15.18 8.31 -8.27
C ARG A 3 14.05 7.34 -7.94
N ILE A 4 12.82 7.80 -8.07
CA ILE A 4 11.65 6.96 -7.88
C ILE A 4 10.94 6.81 -9.21
N ASP A 5 10.78 5.58 -9.65
CA ASP A 5 9.95 5.24 -10.79
C ASP A 5 8.51 5.05 -10.29
N TYR A 6 7.62 5.89 -10.76
CA TYR A 6 6.22 5.85 -10.35
C TYR A 6 5.28 5.90 -11.54
N ALA A 7 4.33 4.97 -11.55
CA ALA A 7 3.28 4.88 -12.54
C ALA A 7 1.91 4.72 -11.90
N MET A 8 0.89 5.14 -12.61
CA MET A 8 -0.51 4.93 -12.25
C MET A 8 -1.19 4.05 -13.28
N LEU A 9 -2.11 3.21 -12.79
CA LEU A 9 -3.04 2.47 -13.61
C LEU A 9 -4.46 2.89 -13.27
N THR A 10 -5.15 3.49 -14.22
CA THR A 10 -6.55 3.92 -14.09
C THR A 10 -7.45 2.91 -14.76
N LYS A 11 -8.30 2.24 -13.98
CA LYS A 11 -9.32 1.33 -14.51
C LYS A 11 -10.51 2.13 -15.02
N LEU A 12 -10.97 1.84 -16.22
CA LEU A 12 -12.15 2.43 -16.84
C LEU A 12 -13.34 1.49 -16.57
N TYR A 13 -14.41 2.04 -16.04
CA TYR A 13 -15.63 1.32 -15.76
C TYR A 13 -16.75 1.83 -16.65
N GLY A 14 -17.43 0.92 -17.36
CA GLY A 14 -18.64 1.18 -18.10
C GLY A 14 -19.89 1.09 -17.22
N ASN A 15 -21.03 1.52 -17.77
CA ASN A 15 -22.31 1.31 -17.11
C ASN A 15 -22.64 -0.19 -17.10
N PRO A 16 -23.08 -0.74 -15.97
CA PRO A 16 -23.50 -2.13 -15.91
C PRO A 16 -24.69 -2.34 -16.86
N ALA A 17 -24.66 -3.45 -17.60
CA ALA A 17 -25.80 -3.88 -18.41
C ALA A 17 -26.92 -4.35 -17.48
N GLY A 18 -28.16 -3.94 -17.76
CA GLY A 18 -29.32 -4.38 -16.98
C GLY A 18 -30.35 -3.27 -16.72
N PRO A 19 -31.51 -3.61 -16.15
CA PRO A 19 -32.56 -2.67 -15.76
C PRO A 19 -32.05 -1.65 -14.72
N GLU A 20 -32.62 -0.46 -14.70
CA GLU A 20 -32.16 0.66 -13.88
C GLU A 20 -32.13 0.34 -12.37
N ASN A 21 -32.99 -0.54 -11.90
CA ASN A 21 -33.06 -0.98 -10.49
C ASN A 21 -31.86 -1.83 -10.06
N GLU A 22 -31.32 -2.62 -10.99
CA GLU A 22 -30.14 -3.48 -10.73
C GLU A 22 -28.86 -2.70 -10.86
N ARG A 23 -28.82 -1.64 -11.71
CA ARG A 23 -27.65 -0.78 -11.91
C ARG A 23 -27.19 -0.03 -10.65
N ARG A 24 -28.13 0.28 -9.75
CA ARG A 24 -27.84 1.02 -8.49
C ARG A 24 -26.89 0.27 -7.55
N TYR A 25 -26.91 -1.03 -7.57
CA TYR A 25 -26.17 -1.90 -6.63
C TYR A 25 -25.10 -2.74 -7.31
N SER A 26 -25.03 -2.73 -8.64
CA SER A 26 -24.01 -3.46 -9.40
C SER A 26 -22.78 -2.56 -9.60
N SER A 27 -21.61 -3.09 -9.30
CA SER A 27 -20.34 -2.44 -9.64
C SER A 27 -20.22 -2.35 -11.17
N GLY A 28 -19.74 -1.21 -11.68
CA GLY A 28 -19.46 -1.05 -13.11
C GLY A 28 -18.53 -2.15 -13.65
N GLU A 29 -18.76 -2.59 -14.86
CA GLU A 29 -17.88 -3.54 -15.54
C GLU A 29 -16.59 -2.84 -15.99
N CYS A 30 -15.45 -3.46 -15.73
CA CYS A 30 -14.16 -2.91 -16.14
C CYS A 30 -14.00 -3.05 -17.66
N CYS A 31 -14.11 -1.94 -18.39
CA CYS A 31 -14.04 -1.89 -19.85
C CYS A 31 -12.61 -1.68 -20.39
N GLY A 32 -11.67 -1.34 -19.53
CA GLY A 32 -10.28 -1.09 -19.93
C GLY A 32 -9.42 -0.53 -18.82
N ALA A 33 -8.16 -0.32 -19.12
CA ALA A 33 -7.20 0.31 -18.21
C ALA A 33 -6.21 1.18 -18.97
N ILE A 34 -5.94 2.37 -18.42
CA ILE A 34 -4.91 3.28 -18.93
C ILE A 34 -3.73 3.24 -17.98
N LYS A 35 -2.54 2.96 -18.54
CA LYS A 35 -1.27 3.04 -17.81
C LYS A 35 -0.62 4.38 -18.11
N GLY A 36 -0.11 5.06 -17.09
CA GLY A 36 0.61 6.33 -17.25
C GLY A 36 1.82 6.39 -16.31
N ALA A 37 2.99 6.70 -16.85
CA ALA A 37 4.15 7.07 -16.07
C ALA A 37 3.94 8.45 -15.47
N VAL A 38 4.15 8.62 -14.17
CA VAL A 38 4.04 9.90 -13.46
C VAL A 38 5.42 10.52 -13.28
N CYS A 39 6.41 9.72 -12.88
CA CYS A 39 7.80 10.14 -12.79
C CYS A 39 8.76 8.96 -13.02
N GLY A 40 9.98 9.27 -13.40
CA GLY A 40 11.00 8.28 -13.71
C GLY A 40 10.73 7.52 -15.02
N ASN A 41 11.21 6.30 -15.09
CA ASN A 41 11.04 5.38 -16.23
C ASN A 41 10.53 4.01 -15.74
N PRO A 42 9.26 3.93 -15.29
CA PRO A 42 8.70 2.68 -14.78
C PRO A 42 8.57 1.62 -15.88
N ASP A 43 8.92 0.37 -15.55
CA ASP A 43 8.72 -0.75 -16.46
C ASP A 43 7.21 -1.03 -16.63
N GLU A 44 6.71 -0.87 -17.85
CA GLU A 44 5.30 -1.05 -18.20
C GLU A 44 4.74 -2.43 -17.83
N LYS A 45 5.59 -3.46 -17.83
CA LYS A 45 5.19 -4.84 -17.46
C LYS A 45 4.81 -4.96 -16.00
N HIS A 46 5.38 -4.11 -15.14
CA HIS A 46 5.15 -4.11 -13.71
C HIS A 46 4.09 -3.09 -13.26
N ILE A 47 3.51 -2.30 -14.16
CA ILE A 47 2.43 -1.37 -13.83
C ILE A 47 1.15 -2.15 -13.58
N SER A 48 0.77 -2.31 -12.29
CA SER A 48 -0.41 -3.04 -11.85
C SER A 48 -0.97 -2.46 -10.55
N THR A 49 -2.30 -2.48 -10.41
CA THR A 49 -2.97 -2.13 -9.15
C THR A 49 -2.77 -3.18 -8.05
N SER A 50 -2.37 -4.40 -8.40
CA SER A 50 -2.23 -5.52 -7.47
C SER A 50 -1.24 -5.24 -6.34
N PHE A 51 -0.19 -4.47 -6.58
CA PHE A 51 0.79 -4.09 -5.55
C PHE A 51 0.14 -3.22 -4.46
N VAL A 52 -0.60 -2.20 -4.87
CA VAL A 52 -1.30 -1.30 -3.93
C VAL A 52 -2.44 -2.04 -3.21
N GLU A 53 -3.21 -2.85 -3.93
CA GLU A 53 -4.28 -3.67 -3.35
C GLU A 53 -3.74 -4.65 -2.31
N ARG A 54 -2.61 -5.30 -2.60
CA ARG A 54 -1.91 -6.19 -1.66
C ARG A 54 -1.40 -5.43 -0.44
N GLN A 55 -0.80 -4.26 -0.63
CA GLN A 55 -0.32 -3.43 0.47
C GLN A 55 -1.46 -2.94 1.36
N ASN A 56 -2.58 -2.52 0.76
CA ASN A 56 -3.79 -2.15 1.49
C ASN A 56 -4.35 -3.30 2.33
N LEU A 57 -4.34 -4.52 1.80
CA LEU A 57 -4.71 -5.71 2.57
C LEU A 57 -3.76 -5.92 3.74
N THR A 58 -2.46 -5.84 3.53
CA THR A 58 -1.44 -5.97 4.57
C THR A 58 -1.64 -4.95 5.69
N MET A 59 -1.91 -3.69 5.35
CA MET A 59 -2.21 -2.64 6.32
C MET A 59 -3.47 -2.95 7.13
N ARG A 60 -4.54 -3.41 6.49
CA ARG A 60 -5.79 -3.80 7.19
C ARG A 60 -5.57 -4.96 8.16
N MET A 61 -4.76 -5.93 7.78
CA MET A 61 -4.45 -7.09 8.64
C MET A 61 -3.54 -6.72 9.82
N SER A 62 -2.65 -5.75 9.63
CA SER A 62 -1.63 -5.39 10.62
C SER A 62 -2.03 -4.21 11.51
N MET A 63 -2.91 -3.33 11.03
CA MET A 63 -3.29 -2.11 11.73
C MET A 63 -4.80 -2.06 11.99
N ARG A 64 -5.19 -2.15 13.28
CA ARG A 64 -6.60 -2.10 13.68
C ARG A 64 -7.32 -0.83 13.20
N ARG A 65 -6.60 0.27 13.01
CA ARG A 65 -7.16 1.55 12.52
C ARG A 65 -7.75 1.48 11.11
N PHE A 66 -7.32 0.50 10.30
CA PHE A 66 -7.83 0.25 8.95
C PHE A 66 -8.80 -0.92 8.86
N THR A 67 -9.09 -1.58 9.99
CA THR A 67 -10.05 -2.68 10.04
C THR A 67 -11.47 -2.11 9.91
N ARG A 68 -12.29 -2.70 9.05
CA ARG A 68 -13.68 -2.32 8.88
C ARG A 68 -14.51 -2.68 10.11
N LEU A 69 -15.59 -1.93 10.35
CA LEU A 69 -16.58 -2.19 11.40
C LEU A 69 -15.96 -2.29 12.80
N THR A 70 -15.00 -1.44 13.11
CA THR A 70 -14.41 -1.32 14.45
C THR A 70 -14.31 0.13 14.87
N ASN A 71 -14.28 0.36 16.20
CA ASN A 71 -14.08 1.67 16.80
C ASN A 71 -12.58 2.06 16.89
N GLY A 72 -11.71 1.40 16.10
CA GLY A 72 -10.25 1.58 16.14
C GLY A 72 -9.72 2.74 15.29
N PHE A 73 -10.58 3.64 14.82
CA PHE A 73 -10.16 4.76 13.96
C PHE A 73 -9.37 5.83 14.71
N SER A 74 -8.56 6.59 13.98
CA SER A 74 -7.78 7.69 14.53
C SER A 74 -8.64 8.96 14.62
N LYS A 75 -8.71 9.56 15.82
CA LYS A 75 -9.44 10.83 16.04
C LYS A 75 -8.65 12.05 15.56
N LYS A 76 -7.31 11.97 15.55
CA LYS A 76 -6.43 13.06 15.14
C LYS A 76 -5.59 12.60 13.93
N ALA A 77 -5.49 13.47 12.90
CA ALA A 77 -4.72 13.19 11.68
C ALA A 77 -3.24 12.93 11.97
N GLN A 78 -2.63 13.68 12.89
CA GLN A 78 -1.24 13.46 13.30
C GLN A 78 -1.01 12.07 13.88
N ASN A 79 -1.86 11.62 14.81
CA ASN A 79 -1.74 10.27 15.38
C ASN A 79 -1.95 9.18 14.32
N HIS A 80 -2.74 9.47 13.29
CA HIS A 80 -2.90 8.58 12.15
C HIS A 80 -1.62 8.49 11.33
N ALA A 81 -1.03 9.64 10.99
CA ALA A 81 0.23 9.71 10.25
C ALA A 81 1.36 8.98 10.99
N HIS A 82 1.52 9.22 12.30
CA HIS A 82 2.54 8.53 13.11
C HIS A 82 2.32 7.01 13.13
N ALA A 83 1.07 6.56 13.26
CA ALA A 83 0.79 5.12 13.24
C ALA A 83 1.10 4.46 11.89
N VAL A 84 0.85 5.16 10.78
CA VAL A 84 1.22 4.70 9.43
C VAL A 84 2.73 4.69 9.26
N ALA A 85 3.43 5.73 9.70
CA ALA A 85 4.89 5.81 9.65
C ALA A 85 5.54 4.66 10.43
N LEU A 86 5.09 4.41 11.66
CA LEU A 86 5.57 3.29 12.49
C LEU A 86 5.30 1.94 11.84
N HIS A 87 4.12 1.75 11.24
CA HIS A 87 3.80 0.53 10.50
C HIS A 87 4.79 0.27 9.37
N PHE A 88 5.06 1.29 8.52
CA PHE A 88 5.98 1.14 7.41
C PHE A 88 7.44 1.00 7.87
N MET A 89 7.81 1.66 8.97
CA MET A 89 9.13 1.47 9.56
C MET A 89 9.33 0.01 9.98
N TYR A 90 8.41 -0.55 10.75
CA TYR A 90 8.48 -1.95 11.14
C TYR A 90 8.37 -2.90 9.93
N TYR A 91 7.48 -2.62 8.98
CA TYR A 91 7.30 -3.43 7.77
C TYR A 91 8.58 -3.53 6.95
N ASN A 92 9.29 -2.41 6.79
CA ASN A 92 10.48 -2.35 5.94
C ASN A 92 11.76 -2.77 6.65
N PHE A 93 11.91 -2.51 7.92
CA PHE A 93 13.16 -2.71 8.65
C PHE A 93 13.12 -3.86 9.68
N GLY A 94 11.99 -4.05 10.36
CA GLY A 94 11.87 -5.03 11.46
C GLY A 94 11.25 -6.36 11.05
N ARG A 95 10.58 -6.44 9.90
CA ARG A 95 9.87 -7.66 9.49
C ARG A 95 10.58 -8.39 8.35
N VAL A 96 10.98 -9.64 8.60
CA VAL A 96 11.46 -10.55 7.56
C VAL A 96 10.27 -11.05 6.71
N HIS A 97 10.36 -10.89 5.40
CA HIS A 97 9.35 -11.35 4.45
C HIS A 97 9.66 -12.75 3.93
N LYS A 98 8.66 -13.64 3.92
CA LYS A 98 8.85 -15.04 3.50
C LYS A 98 9.39 -15.17 2.08
N SER A 99 8.95 -14.33 1.16
CA SER A 99 9.39 -14.34 -0.24
C SER A 99 10.81 -13.81 -0.42
N LEU A 100 11.19 -12.78 0.35
CA LEU A 100 12.51 -12.16 0.27
C LEU A 100 13.54 -12.87 1.17
N ARG A 101 13.10 -13.53 2.24
CA ARG A 101 13.91 -14.11 3.32
C ARG A 101 14.75 -13.11 4.11
N VAL A 102 14.59 -11.84 3.80
CA VAL A 102 15.20 -10.68 4.47
C VAL A 102 14.14 -9.59 4.61
N THR A 103 14.49 -8.45 5.21
CA THR A 103 13.59 -7.29 5.25
C THR A 103 13.64 -6.54 3.90
N PRO A 104 12.59 -5.79 3.52
CA PRO A 104 12.63 -4.95 2.31
C PRO A 104 13.80 -3.96 2.30
N ALA A 105 14.15 -3.37 3.44
CA ALA A 105 15.28 -2.45 3.56
C ALA A 105 16.63 -3.15 3.31
N MET A 106 16.80 -4.39 3.78
CA MET A 106 17.97 -5.19 3.47
C MET A 106 18.04 -5.56 1.99
N GLN A 107 16.91 -5.94 1.38
CA GLN A 107 16.85 -6.23 -0.05
C GLN A 107 17.19 -5.01 -0.91
N ALA A 108 16.82 -3.82 -0.46
CA ALA A 108 17.12 -2.56 -1.13
C ALA A 108 18.54 -2.01 -0.83
N GLY A 109 19.32 -2.69 0.02
CA GLY A 109 20.66 -2.25 0.42
C GLY A 109 20.68 -1.02 1.35
N VAL A 110 19.54 -0.70 1.97
CA VAL A 110 19.39 0.43 2.90
C VAL A 110 19.78 0.06 4.33
N SER A 111 19.63 -1.22 4.67
CA SER A 111 20.01 -1.78 5.98
C SER A 111 20.80 -3.07 5.79
N ASN A 112 21.68 -3.38 6.74
CA ASN A 112 22.47 -4.60 6.75
C ASN A 112 21.98 -5.66 7.75
N HIS A 113 20.97 -5.33 8.55
CA HIS A 113 20.39 -6.22 9.57
C HIS A 113 18.89 -6.00 9.74
N VAL A 114 18.24 -6.89 10.48
CA VAL A 114 16.85 -6.76 10.90
C VAL A 114 16.81 -5.88 12.14
N TRP A 115 16.06 -4.79 12.09
CA TRP A 115 15.94 -3.85 13.19
C TRP A 115 15.07 -4.41 14.30
N SER A 116 15.51 -4.24 15.55
CA SER A 116 14.71 -4.55 16.73
C SER A 116 13.66 -3.44 17.00
N LEU A 117 12.70 -3.74 17.87
CA LEU A 117 11.71 -2.72 18.26
C LEU A 117 12.35 -1.60 19.09
N GLU A 118 13.40 -1.92 19.85
CA GLU A 118 14.20 -0.97 20.63
C GLU A 118 14.89 0.02 19.68
N GLU A 119 15.58 -0.45 18.66
CA GLU A 119 16.23 0.41 17.67
C GLU A 119 15.24 1.35 16.96
N ILE A 120 14.03 0.85 16.66
CA ILE A 120 12.96 1.67 16.05
C ILE A 120 12.47 2.73 17.05
N ALA A 121 12.36 2.38 18.34
CA ALA A 121 11.90 3.30 19.37
C ALA A 121 12.93 4.39 19.66
N ASP A 122 14.20 4.07 19.64
CA ASP A 122 15.31 5.00 19.89
C ASP A 122 15.42 6.11 18.82
N LEU A 123 14.88 5.88 17.62
CA LEU A 123 14.79 6.93 16.59
C LEU A 123 13.84 8.09 16.98
N ALA A 124 12.94 7.87 17.93
CA ALA A 124 11.97 8.86 18.38
C ALA A 124 12.36 9.53 19.71
N ALA A 125 13.47 9.11 20.30
CA ALA A 125 14.02 9.69 21.52
C ALA A 125 14.95 10.84 21.21
#